data_61f307e837bab1554a8571893574f871
#
_entry.id   61f307e837bab1554a8571893574f871
#
_cell.length_a   1.000
_cell.length_b   1.000
_cell.length_c   1.000
_cell.angle_alpha   90.00
_cell.angle_beta   90.00
_cell.angle_gamma   90.00
#
_symmetry.space_group_name_H-M   'P 1'
#
loop_
_entity.id
_entity.type
_entity.pdbx_description
1 polymer ?
#
loop_
_entity_poly.entity_id
_entity_poly.type
_entity_poly.pdbx_seq_one_letter_code
_entity_poly.pdbx_strand_id
1 'polypeptide(L)'
;MIEEITIQELAAMEPSACQIIDMRDSTAFALGHIDGAVLIPQKELEASHENLPKDKTLVIYCRSGILSADVAEQLREEGYAAVNLVGGYVKWLQEKIRRETKNEKAAEVEQGLRKKFHRVIFSRFAKAIKTYDLIQPNDRIAVCISGGKDSMLMAKLFQEIQ
;
A
#
# COMPACT_ATOMS: atom_id res chain seq x y z
N MET A 1 2.70 -19.72 20.02
CA MET A 1 2.60 -18.24 19.97
C MET A 1 3.08 -17.84 18.60
N ILE A 2 2.21 -17.20 17.80
CA ILE A 2 2.58 -16.78 16.43
C ILE A 2 3.62 -15.67 16.56
N GLU A 3 4.81 -15.87 16.02
CA GLU A 3 5.80 -14.81 15.94
C GLU A 3 5.46 -13.90 14.76
N GLU A 4 5.26 -12.63 15.05
CA GLU A 4 4.85 -11.62 14.09
C GLU A 4 5.86 -10.49 14.03
N ILE A 5 6.02 -9.91 12.85
CA ILE A 5 6.86 -8.75 12.63
C ILE A 5 6.04 -7.61 12.01
N THR A 6 6.28 -6.41 12.47
CA THR A 6 5.68 -5.20 11.89
C THR A 6 6.46 -4.71 10.67
N ILE A 7 5.85 -3.81 9.89
CA ILE A 7 6.51 -3.19 8.72
C ILE A 7 7.72 -2.34 9.15
N GLN A 8 7.66 -1.74 10.34
CA GLN A 8 8.74 -0.95 10.88
C GLN A 8 9.94 -1.82 11.27
N GLU A 9 9.68 -2.95 11.90
CA GLU A 9 10.71 -3.93 12.25
C GLU A 9 11.32 -4.56 11.01
N LEU A 10 10.51 -4.94 10.00
CA LEU A 10 11.00 -5.41 8.72
C LEU A 10 11.93 -4.38 8.05
N ALA A 11 11.57 -3.10 8.07
CA ALA A 11 12.38 -2.03 7.50
C ALA A 11 13.70 -1.78 8.26
N ALA A 12 13.79 -2.23 9.50
CA ALA A 12 14.99 -2.15 10.33
C ALA A 12 15.90 -3.40 10.25
N MET A 13 15.39 -4.49 9.64
CA MET A 13 16.19 -5.71 9.46
C MET A 13 17.27 -5.52 8.39
N GLU A 14 18.42 -6.14 8.63
CA GLU A 14 19.46 -6.24 7.60
C GLU A 14 18.98 -7.15 6.46
N PRO A 15 19.05 -6.71 5.19
CA PRO A 15 18.56 -7.50 4.04
C PRO A 15 19.25 -8.87 3.91
N SER A 16 20.48 -9.00 4.37
CA SER A 16 21.22 -10.26 4.36
C SER A 16 20.75 -11.26 5.42
N ALA A 17 20.13 -10.78 6.50
CA ALA A 17 19.70 -11.58 7.64
C ALA A 17 18.28 -12.16 7.45
N CYS A 18 17.54 -11.70 6.45
CA CYS A 18 16.19 -12.20 6.18
C CYS A 18 15.97 -12.59 4.72
N GLN A 19 14.95 -13.42 4.50
CA GLN A 19 14.39 -13.75 3.20
C GLN A 19 12.91 -13.41 3.24
N ILE A 20 12.49 -12.46 2.41
CA ILE A 20 11.08 -12.07 2.31
C ILE A 20 10.40 -12.97 1.28
N ILE A 21 9.27 -13.57 1.66
CA ILE A 21 8.50 -14.51 0.83
C ILE A 21 7.09 -13.97 0.61
N ASP A 22 6.74 -13.78 -0.66
CA ASP A 22 5.39 -13.42 -1.09
C ASP A 22 4.61 -14.68 -1.45
N MET A 23 3.56 -14.99 -0.70
CA MET A 23 2.71 -16.18 -0.92
C MET A 23 1.56 -15.93 -1.90
N ARG A 24 1.42 -14.74 -2.45
CA ARG A 24 0.35 -14.41 -3.39
C ARG A 24 0.59 -15.09 -4.75
N ASP A 25 -0.36 -14.94 -5.64
CA ASP A 25 -0.20 -15.40 -7.03
C ASP A 25 0.75 -14.50 -7.85
N SER A 26 1.20 -15.02 -8.99
CA SER A 26 2.14 -14.34 -9.88
C SER A 26 1.59 -13.02 -10.44
N THR A 27 0.29 -12.92 -10.65
CA THR A 27 -0.36 -11.70 -11.14
C THR A 27 -0.30 -10.61 -10.08
N ALA A 28 -0.64 -10.92 -8.83
CA ALA A 28 -0.57 -10.00 -7.72
C ALA A 28 0.89 -9.55 -7.44
N PHE A 29 1.85 -10.47 -7.55
CA PHE A 29 3.27 -10.17 -7.43
C PHE A 29 3.76 -9.21 -8.52
N ALA A 30 3.38 -9.47 -9.78
CA ALA A 30 3.78 -8.64 -10.92
C ALA A 30 3.20 -7.23 -10.86
N LEU A 31 1.99 -7.05 -10.29
CA LEU A 31 1.38 -5.75 -10.07
C LEU A 31 2.07 -4.92 -8.97
N GLY A 32 2.81 -5.59 -8.09
CA GLY A 32 3.61 -4.97 -7.05
C GLY A 32 3.88 -5.90 -5.88
N HIS A 33 5.07 -5.80 -5.30
CA HIS A 33 5.54 -6.63 -4.18
C HIS A 33 6.46 -5.82 -3.26
N ILE A 34 6.83 -6.39 -2.13
CA ILE A 34 7.82 -5.81 -1.21
C ILE A 34 9.21 -5.98 -1.83
N ASP A 35 10.00 -4.91 -1.84
CA ASP A 35 11.34 -4.92 -2.44
C ASP A 35 12.20 -6.04 -1.83
N GLY A 36 12.81 -6.85 -2.68
CA GLY A 36 13.61 -8.02 -2.27
C GLY A 36 12.80 -9.28 -1.95
N ALA A 37 11.48 -9.26 -2.10
CA ALA A 37 10.65 -10.46 -1.91
C ALA A 37 10.83 -11.46 -3.05
N VAL A 38 10.82 -12.73 -2.70
CA VAL A 38 10.75 -13.86 -3.63
C VAL A 38 9.32 -14.37 -3.66
N LEU A 39 8.80 -14.60 -4.86
CA LEU A 39 7.49 -15.21 -5.04
C LEU A 39 7.57 -16.70 -4.80
N ILE A 40 6.86 -17.19 -3.80
CA ILE A 40 6.61 -18.61 -3.57
C ILE A 40 5.12 -18.75 -3.22
N PRO A 41 4.25 -19.08 -4.20
CA PRO A 41 2.83 -19.25 -3.95
C PRO A 41 2.55 -20.25 -2.83
N GLN A 42 1.48 -20.02 -2.06
CA GLN A 42 1.15 -20.82 -0.88
C GLN A 42 1.26 -22.34 -1.12
N LYS A 43 0.65 -22.83 -2.21
CA LYS A 43 0.68 -24.28 -2.54
C LYS A 43 2.08 -24.83 -2.79
N GLU A 44 2.95 -24.01 -3.35
CA GLU A 44 4.33 -24.38 -3.64
C GLU A 44 5.15 -24.36 -2.35
N LEU A 45 4.94 -23.37 -1.49
CA LEU A 45 5.58 -23.25 -0.19
C LEU A 45 5.22 -24.43 0.74
N GLU A 46 3.95 -24.84 0.76
CA GLU A 46 3.47 -25.99 1.52
C GLU A 46 4.01 -27.33 0.97
N ALA A 47 4.20 -27.42 -0.35
CA ALA A 47 4.62 -28.66 -0.99
C ALA A 47 6.15 -28.86 -1.04
N SER A 48 6.94 -27.80 -1.00
CA SER A 48 8.39 -27.85 -1.28
C SER A 48 9.14 -26.70 -0.60
N HIS A 49 9.27 -26.77 0.71
CA HIS A 49 10.01 -25.77 1.51
C HIS A 49 11.43 -26.24 1.90
N GLU A 50 11.85 -27.42 1.49
CA GLU A 50 13.16 -28.00 1.84
C GLU A 50 14.36 -27.16 1.38
N ASN A 51 14.17 -26.34 0.34
CA ASN A 51 15.20 -25.47 -0.22
C ASN A 51 15.27 -24.08 0.42
N LEU A 52 14.43 -23.81 1.43
CA LEU A 52 14.46 -22.52 2.12
C LEU A 52 15.71 -22.39 3.01
N PRO A 53 16.30 -21.20 3.10
CA PRO A 53 17.48 -20.99 3.94
C PRO A 53 17.12 -21.17 5.42
N LYS A 54 17.91 -21.97 6.15
CA LYS A 54 17.76 -22.17 7.60
C LYS A 54 18.59 -21.19 8.43
N ASP A 55 19.49 -20.48 7.79
CA ASP A 55 20.40 -19.49 8.39
C ASP A 55 19.84 -18.06 8.37
N LYS A 56 18.63 -17.88 7.82
CA LYS A 56 17.96 -16.58 7.71
C LYS A 56 16.58 -16.59 8.34
N THR A 57 16.12 -15.44 8.77
CA THR A 57 14.72 -15.25 9.16
C THR A 57 13.83 -15.20 7.91
N LEU A 58 12.85 -16.10 7.82
CA LEU A 58 11.87 -16.11 6.74
C LEU A 58 10.71 -15.17 7.10
N VAL A 59 10.61 -14.03 6.43
CA VAL A 59 9.50 -13.10 6.61
C VAL A 59 8.43 -13.40 5.57
N ILE A 60 7.32 -13.99 5.99
CA ILE A 60 6.28 -14.49 5.11
C ILE A 60 5.11 -13.51 5.10
N TYR A 61 4.60 -13.21 3.92
CA TYR A 61 3.40 -12.41 3.80
C TYR A 61 2.45 -12.90 2.70
N CYS A 62 1.18 -12.68 2.94
CA CYS A 62 0.12 -12.79 1.97
C CYS A 62 -0.54 -11.41 1.77
N ARG A 63 -1.75 -11.36 1.25
CA ARG A 63 -2.48 -10.09 1.04
C ARG A 63 -2.76 -9.35 2.34
N SER A 64 -3.28 -10.05 3.36
CA SER A 64 -3.78 -9.47 4.63
C SER A 64 -2.98 -9.88 5.86
N GLY A 65 -2.02 -10.80 5.74
CA GLY A 65 -1.26 -11.34 6.86
C GLY A 65 -1.95 -12.47 7.64
N ILE A 66 -3.14 -12.93 7.20
CA ILE A 66 -3.89 -14.00 7.88
C ILE A 66 -3.34 -15.38 7.47
N LEU A 67 -3.38 -15.71 6.19
CA LEU A 67 -2.91 -17.01 5.70
C LEU A 67 -1.40 -17.23 5.93
N SER A 68 -0.62 -16.17 5.86
CA SER A 68 0.82 -16.23 6.11
C SER A 68 1.17 -16.49 7.58
N ALA A 69 0.26 -16.21 8.51
CA ALA A 69 0.45 -16.53 9.93
C ALA A 69 0.46 -18.04 10.16
N ASP A 70 -0.51 -18.75 9.57
CA ASP A 70 -0.63 -20.21 9.67
C ASP A 70 0.59 -20.91 9.05
N VAL A 71 1.02 -20.45 7.87
CA VAL A 71 2.19 -21.02 7.18
C VAL A 71 3.50 -20.71 7.93
N ALA A 72 3.65 -19.52 8.50
CA ALA A 72 4.81 -19.21 9.33
C ALA A 72 4.88 -20.08 10.59
N GLU A 73 3.74 -20.44 11.18
CA GLU A 73 3.68 -21.36 12.33
C GLU A 73 4.10 -22.78 11.94
N GLN A 74 3.60 -23.29 10.81
CA GLN A 74 3.99 -24.61 10.27
C GLN A 74 5.50 -24.69 10.00
N LEU A 75 6.07 -23.71 9.31
CA LEU A 75 7.50 -23.68 9.04
C LEU A 75 8.37 -23.64 10.31
N ARG A 76 7.89 -23.00 11.37
CA ARG A 76 8.58 -23.01 12.67
C ARG A 76 8.55 -24.37 13.35
N GLU A 77 7.43 -25.09 13.24
CA GLU A 77 7.35 -26.48 13.74
C GLU A 77 8.36 -27.39 13.04
N GLU A 78 8.73 -27.06 11.79
CA GLU A 78 9.75 -27.76 11.01
C GLU A 78 11.19 -27.23 11.22
N GLY A 79 11.35 -26.26 12.13
CA GLY A 79 12.65 -25.74 12.56
C GLY A 79 13.19 -24.57 11.75
N TYR A 80 12.35 -23.87 10.96
CA TYR A 80 12.72 -22.63 10.31
C TYR A 80 12.50 -21.43 11.24
N ALA A 81 13.34 -20.40 11.11
CA ALA A 81 13.11 -19.11 11.75
C ALA A 81 12.09 -18.32 10.90
N ALA A 82 10.80 -18.62 11.03
CA ALA A 82 9.74 -18.02 10.22
C ALA A 82 8.85 -17.07 11.04
N VAL A 83 8.56 -15.91 10.48
CA VAL A 83 7.71 -14.87 11.09
C VAL A 83 6.66 -14.37 10.09
N ASN A 84 5.48 -14.01 10.59
CA ASN A 84 4.41 -13.44 9.80
C ASN A 84 4.52 -11.91 9.73
N LEU A 85 4.37 -11.31 8.54
CA LEU A 85 4.26 -9.87 8.40
C LEU A 85 2.83 -9.40 8.70
N VAL A 86 2.66 -8.69 9.83
CA VAL A 86 1.36 -8.20 10.29
C VAL A 86 0.68 -7.30 9.26
N GLY A 87 -0.53 -7.70 8.86
CA GLY A 87 -1.34 -6.97 7.89
C GLY A 87 -0.91 -7.16 6.43
N GLY A 88 0.14 -7.95 6.19
CA GLY A 88 0.59 -8.38 4.87
C GLY A 88 0.89 -7.23 3.90
N TYR A 89 0.72 -7.52 2.60
CA TYR A 89 0.98 -6.57 1.53
C TYR A 89 0.13 -5.29 1.61
N VAL A 90 -1.14 -5.41 2.00
CA VAL A 90 -2.05 -4.26 2.07
C VAL A 90 -1.55 -3.21 3.06
N LYS A 91 -1.14 -3.63 4.24
CA LYS A 91 -0.63 -2.71 5.27
C LYS A 91 0.72 -2.12 4.87
N TRP A 92 1.60 -2.92 4.25
CA TRP A 92 2.86 -2.42 3.71
C TRP A 92 2.65 -1.35 2.64
N LEU A 93 1.72 -1.57 1.70
CA LEU A 93 1.39 -0.60 0.66
C LEU A 93 0.81 0.70 1.23
N GLN A 94 -0.06 0.61 2.23
CA GLN A 94 -0.60 1.77 2.94
C GLN A 94 0.51 2.59 3.61
N GLU A 95 1.45 1.92 4.29
CA GLU A 95 2.58 2.61 4.93
C GLU A 95 3.56 3.20 3.89
N LYS A 96 3.78 2.54 2.76
CA LYS A 96 4.58 3.06 1.64
C LYS A 96 3.96 4.34 1.08
N ILE A 97 2.67 4.31 0.74
CA ILE A 97 1.94 5.48 0.25
C ILE A 97 1.98 6.61 1.28
N ARG A 98 1.77 6.30 2.57
CA ARG A 98 1.82 7.30 3.64
C ARG A 98 3.20 7.96 3.78
N ARG A 99 4.29 7.22 3.60
CA ARG A 99 5.66 7.75 3.62
C ARG A 99 5.93 8.63 2.40
N GLU A 100 5.51 8.21 1.22
CA GLU A 100 5.68 8.95 -0.02
C GLU A 100 4.87 10.26 -0.04
N THR A 101 3.64 10.25 0.52
CA THR A 101 2.79 11.46 0.62
C THR A 101 3.25 12.46 1.69
N LYS A 102 4.05 12.03 2.67
CA LYS A 102 4.69 12.92 3.65
C LYS A 102 5.97 13.58 3.13
N ASN A 103 6.43 13.22 1.96
CA ASN A 103 7.68 13.76 1.41
C ASN A 103 7.47 15.24 1.01
N GLU A 104 8.48 16.07 1.28
CA GLU A 104 8.48 17.53 1.00
C GLU A 104 8.10 17.86 -0.45
N LYS A 105 8.42 16.98 -1.41
CA LYS A 105 7.98 17.09 -2.80
C LYS A 105 6.46 17.09 -2.98
N ALA A 106 5.71 16.34 -2.17
CA ALA A 106 4.25 16.35 -2.25
C ALA A 106 3.70 17.71 -1.78
N ALA A 107 4.28 18.28 -0.74
CA ALA A 107 3.93 19.61 -0.24
C ALA A 107 4.31 20.73 -1.25
N GLU A 108 5.45 20.65 -1.91
CA GLU A 108 5.86 21.59 -2.97
C GLU A 108 4.94 21.51 -4.19
N VAL A 109 4.59 20.28 -4.62
CA VAL A 109 3.65 20.07 -5.74
C VAL A 109 2.27 20.58 -5.37
N GLU A 110 1.78 20.31 -4.15
CA GLU A 110 0.50 20.81 -3.67
C GLU A 110 0.48 22.35 -3.59
N GLN A 111 1.56 22.94 -3.07
CA GLN A 111 1.70 24.40 -3.01
C GLN A 111 1.82 25.02 -4.42
N GLY A 112 2.53 24.36 -5.35
CA GLY A 112 2.62 24.77 -6.76
C GLY A 112 1.27 24.68 -7.47
N LEU A 113 0.53 23.59 -7.25
CA LEU A 113 -0.84 23.42 -7.74
C LEU A 113 -1.78 24.49 -7.18
N ARG A 114 -1.75 24.75 -5.87
CA ARG A 114 -2.55 25.80 -5.24
C ARG A 114 -2.24 27.18 -5.82
N LYS A 115 -0.98 27.56 -5.96
CA LYS A 115 -0.58 28.90 -6.45
C LYS A 115 -0.80 29.07 -7.96
N LYS A 116 -0.44 28.09 -8.78
CA LYS A 116 -0.42 28.21 -10.24
C LYS A 116 -1.77 27.91 -10.88
N PHE A 117 -2.54 26.96 -10.34
CA PHE A 117 -3.79 26.49 -10.94
C PHE A 117 -5.06 26.93 -10.21
N HIS A 118 -4.97 27.32 -8.92
CA HIS A 118 -6.12 27.83 -8.18
C HIS A 118 -6.80 28.98 -8.91
N ARG A 119 -6.04 29.94 -9.41
CA ARG A 119 -6.57 31.12 -10.10
C ARG A 119 -7.26 30.79 -11.42
N VAL A 120 -6.81 29.76 -12.14
CA VAL A 120 -7.32 29.43 -13.49
C VAL A 120 -8.38 28.35 -13.44
N ILE A 121 -8.14 27.28 -12.70
CA ILE A 121 -9.02 26.12 -12.68
C ILE A 121 -10.11 26.29 -11.63
N PHE A 122 -9.74 26.59 -10.38
CA PHE A 122 -10.70 26.70 -9.28
C PHE A 122 -11.67 27.86 -9.48
N SER A 123 -11.21 29.05 -9.92
CA SER A 123 -12.09 30.17 -10.15
C SER A 123 -13.11 29.92 -11.28
N ARG A 124 -12.71 29.16 -12.32
CA ARG A 124 -13.66 28.78 -13.39
C ARG A 124 -14.65 27.73 -12.90
N PHE A 125 -14.19 26.77 -12.11
CA PHE A 125 -15.03 25.75 -11.50
C PHE A 125 -16.05 26.37 -10.54
N ALA A 126 -15.61 27.22 -9.62
CA ALA A 126 -16.49 27.95 -8.69
C ALA A 126 -17.49 28.86 -9.43
N LYS A 127 -17.04 29.53 -10.51
CA LYS A 127 -17.92 30.34 -11.37
C LYS A 127 -18.98 29.45 -12.06
N ALA A 128 -18.60 28.28 -12.58
CA ALA A 128 -19.55 27.36 -13.20
C ALA A 128 -20.61 26.88 -12.21
N ILE A 129 -20.19 26.45 -11.01
CA ILE A 129 -21.12 26.04 -9.94
C ILE A 129 -22.13 27.15 -9.65
N LYS A 130 -21.65 28.38 -9.48
CA LYS A 130 -22.53 29.54 -9.19
C LYS A 130 -23.41 29.93 -10.38
N THR A 131 -22.87 29.88 -11.60
CA THR A 131 -23.61 30.29 -12.80
C THR A 131 -24.73 29.36 -13.17
N TYR A 132 -24.51 28.06 -12.98
CA TYR A 132 -25.44 26.99 -13.35
C TYR A 132 -26.18 26.40 -12.15
N ASP A 133 -25.98 27.00 -10.95
CA ASP A 133 -26.62 26.55 -9.70
C ASP A 133 -26.49 25.05 -9.43
N LEU A 134 -25.27 24.54 -9.64
CA LEU A 134 -24.99 23.10 -9.63
C LEU A 134 -24.98 22.49 -8.22
N ILE A 135 -24.80 23.31 -7.18
CA ILE A 135 -24.70 22.87 -5.78
C ILE A 135 -25.54 23.80 -4.91
N GLN A 136 -26.39 23.20 -4.09
CA GLN A 136 -27.24 23.89 -3.12
C GLN A 136 -26.68 23.68 -1.69
N PRO A 137 -27.03 24.62 -0.75
CA PRO A 137 -26.71 24.41 0.66
C PRO A 137 -27.27 23.05 1.16
N ASN A 138 -26.43 22.28 1.85
CA ASN A 138 -26.71 20.93 2.38
C ASN A 138 -26.72 19.79 1.34
N ASP A 139 -26.33 20.03 0.10
CA ASP A 139 -26.12 18.94 -0.86
C ASP A 139 -25.01 17.98 -0.40
N ARG A 140 -25.24 16.68 -0.64
CA ARG A 140 -24.23 15.64 -0.45
C ARG A 140 -23.68 15.22 -1.81
N ILE A 141 -22.41 15.52 -2.03
CA ILE A 141 -21.75 15.25 -3.31
C ILE A 141 -20.86 14.02 -3.18
N ALA A 142 -21.11 13.01 -4.00
CA ALA A 142 -20.24 11.86 -4.13
C ALA A 142 -19.31 12.02 -5.33
N VAL A 143 -18.00 12.03 -5.11
CA VAL A 143 -17.00 12.08 -6.17
C VAL A 143 -16.40 10.70 -6.36
N CYS A 144 -16.66 10.07 -7.51
CA CYS A 144 -16.07 8.80 -7.87
C CYS A 144 -14.66 8.99 -8.44
N ILE A 145 -13.68 8.33 -7.85
CA ILE A 145 -12.27 8.43 -8.26
C ILE A 145 -11.90 7.17 -9.02
N SER A 146 -11.70 7.29 -10.33
CA SER A 146 -11.28 6.18 -11.22
C SER A 146 -9.76 5.94 -11.24
N GLY A 147 -8.98 6.74 -10.51
CA GLY A 147 -7.52 6.72 -10.55
C GLY A 147 -6.89 7.58 -11.66
N GLY A 148 -7.69 8.13 -12.56
CA GLY A 148 -7.22 9.05 -13.59
C GLY A 148 -7.01 10.48 -13.05
N LYS A 149 -6.15 11.25 -13.74
CA LYS A 149 -5.81 12.64 -13.36
C LYS A 149 -7.03 13.56 -13.24
N ASP A 150 -8.04 13.35 -14.08
CA ASP A 150 -9.22 14.22 -14.12
C ASP A 150 -10.15 13.97 -12.93
N SER A 151 -10.35 12.70 -12.52
CA SER A 151 -11.13 12.35 -11.33
C SER A 151 -10.44 12.82 -10.04
N MET A 152 -9.10 12.76 -9.98
CA MET A 152 -8.32 13.29 -8.85
C MET A 152 -8.41 14.81 -8.78
N LEU A 153 -8.37 15.50 -9.92
CA LEU A 153 -8.55 16.96 -9.98
C LEU A 153 -9.95 17.37 -9.52
N MET A 154 -11.00 16.66 -9.95
CA MET A 154 -12.38 16.89 -9.50
C MET A 154 -12.52 16.73 -7.99
N ALA A 155 -11.96 15.64 -7.41
CA ALA A 155 -11.98 15.42 -5.97
C ALA A 155 -11.32 16.60 -5.23
N LYS A 156 -10.18 17.09 -5.73
CA LYS A 156 -9.47 18.23 -5.13
C LYS A 156 -10.27 19.52 -5.25
N LEU A 157 -10.92 19.79 -6.38
CA LEU A 157 -11.75 20.98 -6.57
C LEU A 157 -12.96 21.01 -5.62
N PHE A 158 -13.63 19.86 -5.42
CA PHE A 158 -14.72 19.74 -4.44
C PHE A 158 -14.24 19.89 -3.00
N GLN A 159 -13.04 19.44 -2.68
CA GLN A 159 -12.44 19.61 -1.36
C GLN A 159 -12.14 21.09 -1.03
N GLU A 160 -11.82 21.90 -2.04
CA GLU A 160 -11.51 23.35 -1.88
C GLU A 160 -12.77 24.23 -1.80
N ILE A 161 -13.97 23.69 -2.10
CA ILE A 161 -15.26 24.46 -2.02
C ILE A 161 -15.83 24.44 -0.59
N GLN A 162 -15.43 23.47 0.24
CA GLN A 162 -15.83 23.43 1.63
C GLN A 162 -15.19 24.59 2.42
#